data_ad2cf3dc87cafdd22bd40df0b94393f7
#
_entry.id   ad2cf3dc87cafdd22bd40df0b94393f7
#
_cell.length_a   1.000
_cell.length_b   1.000
_cell.length_c   1.000
_cell.angle_alpha   90.00
_cell.angle_beta   90.00
_cell.angle_gamma   90.00
#
_symmetry.space_group_name_H-M   'P 1'
#
loop_
_entity.id
_entity.type
_entity.pdbx_description
1 polymer ?
#
loop_
_entity_poly.entity_id
_entity_poly.type
_entity_poly.pdbx_seq_one_letter_code
_entity_poly.pdbx_strand_id
1 'polypeptide(L)'
;MEETAQTYNAIYGDRTWEQITLGEMINKGGAAGRIFRVKGHPQLVAKIFHNLNKSSANREKLQAMLLNRPSFSPAMKDGKRFTMEDGNNYIQIAWPEALLENEYGFCVGYLMPLIDLSQAASLDHFMQKAIRQKLKLTEKYEHRLQAAYNLCTMVAALHEKGHYIVDLKPSNVYVYKQSMLIAILDCDGFSIRGENGRYPAEFVSEEYIYPEGMKQNCDQMGEEQDKFALAVILFKLLNNGIHPFSGVPRKQGVPNLTIQERIAAHHYAYGSWADLYQAPHPYSIHDYFAKDTLELFDRAFVKGMKRPSAAEWERHLRNLLQNLRPCKKNPDHAYFTSKGCGLCLMEEKFKSDMRERRAQLETPKTARGLEIENMTPEKMEAEKQLRHQKLIRANHITAAAVAVYLVFFGMLHFMFAPLAETLTKAGIGLQMIGIILIMSGIHKIFKKIRPKVPLFRYDLLPLLLEVYAFICMLVTLIAVNRLPLEILALAP
;
A
#
# COMPACT_ATOMS: atom_id res chain seq x y z
N MET A 1 -23.21 -17.52 27.22
CA MET A 1 -24.24 -17.07 26.28
C MET A 1 -23.90 -17.74 24.96
N GLU A 2 -24.73 -18.69 24.51
CA GLU A 2 -24.61 -19.22 23.15
C GLU A 2 -24.82 -18.06 22.19
N GLU A 3 -23.80 -17.74 21.39
CA GLU A 3 -23.93 -16.87 20.25
C GLU A 3 -25.00 -17.47 19.34
N THR A 4 -26.16 -16.83 19.26
CA THR A 4 -27.21 -17.23 18.32
C THR A 4 -26.60 -17.27 16.93
N ALA A 5 -26.56 -18.46 16.34
CA ALA A 5 -25.95 -18.70 15.05
C ALA A 5 -26.67 -17.84 14.00
N GLN A 6 -25.94 -16.89 13.38
CA GLN A 6 -26.52 -16.02 12.37
C GLN A 6 -26.78 -16.80 11.09
N THR A 7 -28.03 -16.81 10.63
CA THR A 7 -28.47 -17.50 9.41
C THR A 7 -28.90 -16.49 8.36
N TYR A 8 -28.65 -16.83 7.09
CA TYR A 8 -29.00 -15.99 5.94
C TYR A 8 -29.46 -16.86 4.78
N ASN A 9 -30.25 -16.29 3.87
CA ASN A 9 -30.63 -16.94 2.62
C ASN A 9 -29.57 -16.62 1.56
N ALA A 10 -28.90 -17.64 1.04
CA ALA A 10 -27.97 -17.53 -0.08
C ALA A 10 -28.75 -17.71 -1.39
N ILE A 11 -28.75 -16.70 -2.26
CA ILE A 11 -29.46 -16.69 -3.54
C ILE A 11 -28.44 -16.75 -4.67
N TYR A 12 -28.47 -17.82 -5.45
CA TYR A 12 -27.56 -18.09 -6.57
C TYR A 12 -28.01 -17.40 -7.87
N GLY A 13 -27.13 -17.37 -8.86
CA GLY A 13 -27.41 -16.74 -10.16
C GLY A 13 -28.56 -17.39 -10.95
N ASP A 14 -28.81 -18.66 -10.76
CA ASP A 14 -29.95 -19.42 -11.33
C ASP A 14 -31.26 -19.25 -10.53
N ARG A 15 -31.25 -18.37 -9.52
CA ARG A 15 -32.35 -18.10 -8.58
C ARG A 15 -32.66 -19.25 -7.61
N THR A 16 -31.89 -20.31 -7.58
CA THR A 16 -31.94 -21.27 -6.47
C THR A 16 -31.50 -20.59 -5.17
N TRP A 17 -31.97 -21.11 -4.05
CA TRP A 17 -31.59 -20.58 -2.75
C TRP A 17 -31.41 -21.68 -1.71
N GLU A 18 -30.59 -21.42 -0.72
CA GLU A 18 -30.43 -22.27 0.46
C GLU A 18 -30.23 -21.40 1.72
N GLN A 19 -30.58 -21.93 2.87
CA GLN A 19 -30.27 -21.27 4.14
C GLN A 19 -28.87 -21.67 4.59
N ILE A 20 -28.03 -20.67 4.85
CA ILE A 20 -26.68 -20.89 5.36
C ILE A 20 -26.53 -20.36 6.78
N THR A 21 -25.60 -20.94 7.53
CA THR A 21 -25.24 -20.52 8.88
C THR A 21 -23.79 -20.06 8.91
N LEU A 22 -23.52 -18.89 9.49
CA LEU A 22 -22.16 -18.39 9.67
C LEU A 22 -21.44 -19.22 10.74
N GLY A 23 -20.17 -19.47 10.50
CA GLY A 23 -19.19 -20.03 11.41
C GLY A 23 -18.33 -18.95 12.07
N GLU A 24 -17.07 -19.29 12.35
CA GLU A 24 -16.10 -18.37 12.93
C GLU A 24 -15.75 -17.19 11.97
N MET A 25 -15.51 -16.04 12.54
CA MET A 25 -15.01 -14.87 11.80
C MET A 25 -13.51 -15.02 11.55
N ILE A 26 -13.11 -15.03 10.29
CA ILE A 26 -11.69 -15.19 9.88
C ILE A 26 -10.96 -13.87 9.63
N ASN A 27 -11.69 -12.75 9.49
CA ASN A 27 -11.12 -11.42 9.30
C ASN A 27 -11.82 -10.39 10.21
N LYS A 28 -11.04 -9.75 11.09
CA LYS A 28 -11.55 -8.72 12.03
C LYS A 28 -11.49 -7.29 11.47
N GLY A 29 -10.84 -7.06 10.33
CA GLY A 29 -10.53 -5.70 9.86
C GLY A 29 -10.52 -5.52 8.36
N GLY A 30 -11.68 -5.61 7.70
CA GLY A 30 -11.85 -5.17 6.31
C GLY A 30 -12.65 -3.88 6.26
N ALA A 31 -12.30 -2.91 5.40
CA ALA A 31 -13.00 -1.62 5.30
C ALA A 31 -14.47 -1.79 4.86
N ALA A 32 -14.77 -2.78 4.00
CA ALA A 32 -16.10 -2.97 3.41
C ALA A 32 -16.97 -4.00 4.16
N GLY A 33 -16.38 -4.94 4.92
CA GLY A 33 -17.16 -6.01 5.55
C GLY A 33 -16.32 -6.97 6.36
N ARG A 34 -16.99 -7.90 7.03
CA ARG A 34 -16.41 -9.00 7.81
C ARG A 34 -16.53 -10.31 7.04
N ILE A 35 -15.53 -11.18 7.16
CA ILE A 35 -15.50 -12.49 6.48
C ILE A 35 -15.67 -13.60 7.51
N PHE A 36 -16.58 -14.51 7.22
CA PHE A 36 -16.94 -15.65 8.08
C PHE A 36 -16.80 -16.94 7.32
N ARG A 37 -16.45 -18.02 8.03
CA ARG A 37 -16.65 -19.39 7.56
C ARG A 37 -18.14 -19.65 7.37
N VAL A 38 -18.48 -20.61 6.51
CA VAL A 38 -19.86 -21.08 6.33
C VAL A 38 -19.94 -22.51 6.83
N LYS A 39 -20.85 -22.79 7.78
CA LYS A 39 -21.04 -24.15 8.31
C LYS A 39 -21.54 -25.07 7.20
N GLY A 40 -20.96 -26.25 7.09
CA GLY A 40 -21.29 -27.21 6.03
C GLY A 40 -20.63 -26.94 4.66
N HIS A 41 -20.01 -25.77 4.45
CA HIS A 41 -19.38 -25.39 3.17
C HIS A 41 -17.92 -24.96 3.38
N PRO A 42 -16.97 -25.91 3.60
CA PRO A 42 -15.60 -25.58 3.96
C PRO A 42 -14.82 -24.81 2.87
N GLN A 43 -15.27 -24.87 1.61
CA GLN A 43 -14.69 -24.16 0.46
C GLN A 43 -15.24 -22.75 0.26
N LEU A 44 -16.27 -22.34 1.02
CA LEU A 44 -16.90 -21.03 0.89
C LEU A 44 -16.67 -20.17 2.13
N VAL A 45 -16.72 -18.85 1.89
CA VAL A 45 -16.76 -17.84 2.95
C VAL A 45 -17.86 -16.84 2.63
N ALA A 46 -18.42 -16.23 3.68
CA ALA A 46 -19.41 -15.18 3.60
C ALA A 46 -18.74 -13.83 3.90
N LYS A 47 -18.86 -12.85 3.02
CA LYS A 47 -18.55 -11.45 3.31
C LYS A 47 -19.83 -10.72 3.68
N ILE A 48 -19.90 -10.21 4.91
CA ILE A 48 -21.04 -9.44 5.43
C ILE A 48 -20.64 -7.96 5.47
N PHE A 49 -21.43 -7.11 4.81
CA PHE A 49 -21.16 -5.68 4.69
C PHE A 49 -21.33 -4.95 6.03
N HIS A 50 -20.48 -3.94 6.27
CA HIS A 50 -20.60 -3.06 7.44
C HIS A 50 -21.78 -2.08 7.29
N ASN A 51 -22.03 -1.59 6.07
CA ASN A 51 -23.05 -0.59 5.79
C ASN A 51 -24.21 -1.20 4.99
N LEU A 52 -25.35 -1.36 5.62
CA LEU A 52 -26.56 -1.88 5.00
C LEU A 52 -27.40 -0.80 4.30
N ASN A 53 -27.06 0.48 4.44
CA ASN A 53 -27.77 1.58 3.75
C ASN A 53 -27.68 1.48 2.22
N LYS A 54 -26.70 0.74 1.70
CA LYS A 54 -26.52 0.48 0.27
C LYS A 54 -27.08 -0.88 -0.18
N SER A 55 -27.94 -1.52 0.61
CA SER A 55 -28.43 -2.89 0.36
C SER A 55 -28.98 -3.09 -1.06
N SER A 56 -29.81 -2.16 -1.57
CA SER A 56 -30.38 -2.24 -2.93
C SER A 56 -29.28 -2.14 -4.00
N ALA A 57 -28.40 -1.16 -3.93
CA ALA A 57 -27.29 -0.98 -4.89
C ALA A 57 -26.32 -2.16 -4.87
N ASN A 58 -26.01 -2.68 -3.68
CA ASN A 58 -25.16 -3.87 -3.52
C ASN A 58 -25.83 -5.10 -4.12
N ARG A 59 -27.15 -5.27 -3.92
CA ARG A 59 -27.93 -6.35 -4.52
C ARG A 59 -27.83 -6.33 -6.05
N GLU A 60 -28.11 -5.20 -6.66
CA GLU A 60 -28.07 -5.05 -8.13
C GLU A 60 -26.68 -5.32 -8.69
N LYS A 61 -25.63 -4.78 -8.05
CA LYS A 61 -24.24 -5.03 -8.43
C LYS A 61 -23.88 -6.52 -8.32
N LEU A 62 -24.20 -7.17 -7.21
CA LEU A 62 -23.94 -8.59 -7.00
C LEU A 62 -24.70 -9.46 -8.01
N GLN A 63 -25.95 -9.14 -8.32
CA GLN A 63 -26.72 -9.82 -9.36
C GLN A 63 -26.06 -9.69 -10.74
N ALA A 64 -25.58 -8.50 -11.11
CA ALA A 64 -24.84 -8.29 -12.34
C ALA A 64 -23.54 -9.11 -12.37
N MET A 65 -22.85 -9.23 -11.23
CA MET A 65 -21.66 -10.08 -11.12
C MET A 65 -21.97 -11.56 -11.29
N LEU A 66 -23.04 -12.05 -10.69
CA LEU A 66 -23.48 -13.45 -10.81
C LEU A 66 -23.83 -13.82 -12.24
N LEU A 67 -24.51 -12.91 -12.98
CA LEU A 67 -24.93 -13.11 -14.37
C LEU A 67 -23.79 -12.93 -15.40
N ASN A 68 -22.82 -12.08 -15.11
CA ASN A 68 -21.73 -11.76 -16.04
C ASN A 68 -20.35 -12.14 -15.45
N ARG A 69 -20.21 -13.41 -15.09
CA ARG A 69 -18.97 -13.95 -14.53
C ARG A 69 -17.84 -13.94 -15.56
N PRO A 70 -16.60 -13.52 -15.21
CA PRO A 70 -15.45 -13.64 -16.07
C PRO A 70 -15.11 -15.11 -16.30
N SER A 71 -14.69 -15.41 -17.54
CA SER A 71 -14.19 -16.73 -17.93
C SER A 71 -12.70 -16.62 -18.15
N PHE A 72 -11.91 -17.27 -17.31
CA PHE A 72 -10.48 -17.36 -17.52
C PHE A 72 -10.18 -18.49 -18.49
N SER A 73 -9.13 -18.34 -19.31
CA SER A 73 -8.61 -19.19 -20.39
C SER A 73 -8.81 -20.72 -20.18
N PRO A 74 -8.70 -21.58 -21.22
CA PRO A 74 -9.18 -22.99 -21.26
C PRO A 74 -8.75 -23.90 -20.10
N ALA A 75 -7.84 -23.46 -19.25
CA ALA A 75 -7.42 -24.19 -18.06
C ALA A 75 -8.42 -24.13 -16.88
N MET A 76 -9.48 -23.32 -16.93
CA MET A 76 -10.50 -23.23 -15.87
C MET A 76 -11.76 -24.01 -16.28
N LYS A 77 -11.96 -25.18 -15.69
CA LYS A 77 -13.09 -26.06 -16.06
C LYS A 77 -14.47 -25.54 -15.65
N ASP A 78 -14.61 -24.64 -14.73
CA ASP A 78 -15.90 -24.11 -14.27
C ASP A 78 -15.90 -22.59 -14.05
N GLY A 79 -14.92 -21.89 -14.61
CA GLY A 79 -14.72 -20.47 -14.45
C GLY A 79 -14.25 -20.04 -13.06
N LYS A 80 -14.04 -20.99 -12.13
CA LYS A 80 -13.71 -20.71 -10.72
C LYS A 80 -12.40 -21.34 -10.26
N ARG A 81 -12.10 -22.54 -10.73
CA ARG A 81 -10.99 -23.37 -10.25
C ARG A 81 -10.14 -23.85 -11.39
N PHE A 82 -8.86 -23.87 -11.15
CA PHE A 82 -7.87 -24.44 -12.04
C PHE A 82 -7.23 -25.64 -11.37
N THR A 83 -7.27 -26.81 -12.02
CA THR A 83 -6.60 -28.02 -11.56
C THR A 83 -5.33 -28.19 -12.36
N MET A 84 -4.18 -28.16 -11.68
CA MET A 84 -2.88 -28.44 -12.28
C MET A 84 -2.68 -29.95 -12.50
N GLU A 85 -1.66 -30.33 -13.26
CA GLU A 85 -1.22 -31.72 -13.40
C GLU A 85 -0.84 -32.36 -12.04
N ASP A 86 -0.49 -31.53 -11.04
CA ASP A 86 -0.26 -31.95 -9.65
C ASP A 86 -1.53 -32.33 -8.88
N GLY A 87 -2.70 -32.20 -9.49
CA GLY A 87 -4.00 -32.48 -8.87
C GLY A 87 -4.55 -31.40 -7.93
N ASN A 88 -3.83 -30.28 -7.74
CA ASN A 88 -4.28 -29.20 -6.88
C ASN A 88 -5.32 -28.30 -7.58
N ASN A 89 -6.30 -27.85 -6.80
CA ASN A 89 -7.29 -26.86 -7.25
C ASN A 89 -6.88 -25.46 -6.81
N TYR A 90 -6.75 -24.54 -7.77
CA TYR A 90 -6.40 -23.16 -7.51
C TYR A 90 -7.58 -22.23 -7.80
N ILE A 91 -7.99 -21.45 -6.81
CA ILE A 91 -9.05 -20.44 -6.95
C ILE A 91 -8.36 -19.14 -7.35
N GLN A 92 -8.64 -18.65 -8.55
CA GLN A 92 -7.95 -17.48 -9.11
C GLN A 92 -8.67 -16.16 -8.85
N ILE A 93 -9.91 -16.19 -8.37
CA ILE A 93 -10.65 -14.97 -8.07
C ILE A 93 -11.72 -15.23 -6.98
N ALA A 94 -11.84 -14.33 -6.03
CA ALA A 94 -12.89 -14.35 -4.99
C ALA A 94 -14.19 -13.74 -5.52
N TRP A 95 -14.69 -14.27 -6.65
CA TRP A 95 -15.90 -13.77 -7.30
C TRP A 95 -17.15 -14.24 -6.55
N PRO A 96 -18.22 -13.40 -6.42
CA PRO A 96 -19.45 -13.79 -5.79
C PRO A 96 -20.06 -15.06 -6.40
N GLU A 97 -20.53 -15.98 -5.56
CA GLU A 97 -21.24 -17.21 -5.95
C GLU A 97 -22.73 -17.13 -5.65
N ALA A 98 -23.10 -16.46 -4.55
CA ALA A 98 -24.49 -16.16 -4.19
C ALA A 98 -24.54 -14.85 -3.42
N LEU A 99 -25.64 -14.10 -3.54
CA LEU A 99 -25.91 -12.99 -2.64
C LEU A 99 -26.54 -13.50 -1.34
N LEU A 100 -26.36 -12.78 -0.24
CA LEU A 100 -26.91 -13.12 1.06
C LEU A 100 -28.00 -12.13 1.46
N GLU A 101 -29.15 -12.66 1.83
CA GLU A 101 -30.29 -11.89 2.35
C GLU A 101 -30.60 -12.27 3.81
N ASN A 102 -30.98 -11.26 4.58
CA ASN A 102 -31.53 -11.49 5.90
C ASN A 102 -33.03 -11.88 5.81
N GLU A 103 -33.66 -12.13 6.94
CA GLU A 103 -35.09 -12.49 7.07
C GLU A 103 -36.05 -11.45 6.48
N TYR A 104 -35.61 -10.19 6.35
CA TYR A 104 -36.38 -9.08 5.80
C TYR A 104 -36.14 -8.87 4.29
N GLY A 105 -35.36 -9.71 3.63
CA GLY A 105 -35.01 -9.61 2.22
C GLY A 105 -33.98 -8.53 1.88
N PHE A 106 -33.28 -7.95 2.87
CA PHE A 106 -32.18 -7.03 2.60
C PHE A 106 -30.91 -7.78 2.24
N CYS A 107 -30.23 -7.34 1.19
CA CYS A 107 -28.92 -7.85 0.82
C CYS A 107 -27.88 -7.38 1.87
N VAL A 108 -27.30 -8.33 2.59
CA VAL A 108 -26.36 -8.08 3.68
C VAL A 108 -24.92 -8.47 3.31
N GLY A 109 -24.72 -9.17 2.21
CA GLY A 109 -23.41 -9.65 1.80
C GLY A 109 -23.46 -10.65 0.66
N TYR A 110 -22.44 -11.48 0.54
CA TYR A 110 -22.34 -12.50 -0.49
C TYR A 110 -21.47 -13.69 -0.08
N LEU A 111 -21.66 -14.83 -0.72
CA LEU A 111 -20.76 -15.97 -0.67
C LEU A 111 -19.68 -15.84 -1.75
N MET A 112 -18.48 -16.29 -1.42
CA MET A 112 -17.35 -16.37 -2.36
C MET A 112 -16.46 -17.56 -2.02
N PRO A 113 -15.64 -18.05 -2.97
CA PRO A 113 -14.68 -19.11 -2.70
C PRO A 113 -13.67 -18.71 -1.63
N LEU A 114 -13.35 -19.64 -0.74
CA LEU A 114 -12.23 -19.49 0.20
C LEU A 114 -10.92 -19.68 -0.54
N ILE A 115 -10.06 -18.65 -0.55
CA ILE A 115 -8.69 -18.74 -1.05
C ILE A 115 -7.79 -19.16 0.12
N ASP A 116 -7.06 -20.27 -0.05
CA ASP A 116 -6.09 -20.74 0.95
C ASP A 116 -4.82 -19.88 0.92
N LEU A 117 -4.77 -18.88 1.80
CA LEU A 117 -3.62 -17.98 1.93
C LEU A 117 -2.37 -18.67 2.53
N SER A 118 -2.47 -19.90 3.04
CA SER A 118 -1.30 -20.67 3.48
C SER A 118 -0.41 -21.07 2.30
N GLN A 119 -1.02 -21.30 1.13
CA GLN A 119 -0.34 -21.68 -0.11
C GLN A 119 0.01 -20.48 -0.99
N ALA A 120 -0.45 -19.30 -0.66
CA ALA A 120 -0.25 -18.07 -1.43
C ALA A 120 0.48 -17.01 -0.60
N ALA A 121 1.00 -15.99 -1.28
CA ALA A 121 1.56 -14.79 -0.66
C ALA A 121 1.14 -13.57 -1.47
N SER A 122 1.00 -12.41 -0.81
CA SER A 122 0.71 -11.15 -1.50
C SER A 122 1.76 -10.87 -2.56
N LEU A 123 1.32 -10.33 -3.70
CA LEU A 123 2.19 -9.96 -4.82
C LEU A 123 3.28 -8.96 -4.42
N ASP A 124 3.03 -8.07 -3.45
CA ASP A 124 4.05 -7.18 -2.88
C ASP A 124 5.27 -7.93 -2.36
N HIS A 125 5.06 -9.09 -1.78
CA HIS A 125 6.13 -9.89 -1.20
C HIS A 125 7.10 -10.44 -2.26
N PHE A 126 6.64 -10.59 -3.52
CA PHE A 126 7.49 -11.02 -4.63
C PHE A 126 8.33 -9.90 -5.25
N MET A 127 8.03 -8.63 -4.97
CA MET A 127 8.71 -7.49 -5.57
C MET A 127 10.09 -7.24 -4.95
N GLN A 128 10.23 -7.35 -3.62
CA GLN A 128 11.44 -6.99 -2.90
C GLN A 128 12.24 -8.21 -2.46
N LYS A 129 13.54 -8.25 -2.79
CA LYS A 129 14.44 -9.37 -2.44
C LYS A 129 14.47 -9.68 -0.94
N ALA A 130 14.58 -8.66 -0.10
CA ALA A 130 14.62 -8.85 1.35
C ALA A 130 13.35 -9.50 1.92
N ILE A 131 12.19 -9.18 1.35
CA ILE A 131 10.90 -9.77 1.77
C ILE A 131 10.80 -11.21 1.28
N ARG A 132 11.15 -11.49 0.01
CA ARG A 132 11.19 -12.87 -0.51
C ARG A 132 12.06 -13.77 0.35
N GLN A 133 13.26 -13.32 0.70
CA GLN A 133 14.19 -14.08 1.55
C GLN A 133 13.62 -14.33 2.95
N LYS A 134 13.05 -13.29 3.59
CA LYS A 134 12.41 -13.39 4.91
C LYS A 134 11.26 -14.39 4.91
N LEU A 135 10.44 -14.41 3.88
CA LEU A 135 9.26 -15.27 3.75
C LEU A 135 9.55 -16.60 3.03
N LYS A 136 10.82 -16.87 2.69
CA LYS A 136 11.27 -18.08 1.96
C LYS A 136 10.51 -18.30 0.64
N LEU A 137 10.19 -17.20 -0.06
CA LEU A 137 9.61 -17.24 -1.39
C LEU A 137 10.70 -17.48 -2.44
N THR A 138 10.27 -17.89 -3.63
CA THR A 138 11.19 -18.11 -4.75
C THR A 138 11.99 -16.86 -5.11
N GLU A 139 13.29 -17.01 -5.35
CA GLU A 139 14.15 -15.94 -5.86
C GLU A 139 14.23 -15.95 -7.41
N LYS A 140 13.74 -17.00 -8.06
CA LYS A 140 13.80 -17.13 -9.52
C LYS A 140 13.12 -15.96 -10.23
N TYR A 141 13.87 -15.33 -11.12
CA TYR A 141 13.35 -14.22 -11.95
C TYR A 141 12.24 -14.67 -12.88
N GLU A 142 12.37 -15.89 -13.42
CA GLU A 142 11.35 -16.55 -14.23
C GLU A 142 9.98 -16.61 -13.52
N HIS A 143 9.96 -16.93 -12.23
CA HIS A 143 8.71 -16.99 -11.46
C HIS A 143 8.05 -15.63 -11.32
N ARG A 144 8.82 -14.54 -11.25
CA ARG A 144 8.26 -13.18 -11.27
C ARG A 144 7.64 -12.83 -12.62
N LEU A 145 8.29 -13.25 -13.72
CA LEU A 145 7.73 -13.13 -15.08
C LEU A 145 6.45 -13.97 -15.23
N GLN A 146 6.43 -15.20 -14.69
CA GLN A 146 5.26 -16.07 -14.72
C GLN A 146 4.08 -15.45 -13.93
N ALA A 147 4.32 -14.91 -12.74
CA ALA A 147 3.29 -14.21 -11.97
C ALA A 147 2.78 -12.96 -12.71
N ALA A 148 3.67 -12.21 -13.35
CA ALA A 148 3.30 -11.06 -14.19
C ALA A 148 2.43 -11.48 -15.38
N TYR A 149 2.79 -12.54 -16.08
CA TYR A 149 2.01 -13.12 -17.18
C TYR A 149 0.61 -13.54 -16.71
N ASN A 150 0.53 -14.30 -15.62
CA ASN A 150 -0.73 -14.78 -15.07
C ASN A 150 -1.64 -13.62 -14.62
N LEU A 151 -1.06 -12.55 -14.04
CA LEU A 151 -1.83 -11.35 -13.69
C LEU A 151 -2.42 -10.68 -14.94
N CYS A 152 -1.63 -10.54 -16.00
CA CYS A 152 -2.11 -9.96 -17.27
C CYS A 152 -3.24 -10.78 -17.88
N THR A 153 -3.15 -12.11 -17.84
CA THR A 153 -4.22 -13.02 -18.32
C THR A 153 -5.52 -12.80 -17.55
N MET A 154 -5.43 -12.66 -16.21
CA MET A 154 -6.59 -12.40 -15.36
C MET A 154 -7.24 -11.05 -15.65
N VAL A 155 -6.43 -9.99 -15.75
CA VAL A 155 -6.92 -8.64 -16.05
C VAL A 155 -7.52 -8.56 -17.47
N ALA A 156 -6.90 -9.22 -18.46
CA ALA A 156 -7.41 -9.28 -19.83
C ALA A 156 -8.80 -9.94 -19.88
N ALA A 157 -9.00 -11.05 -19.17
CA ALA A 157 -10.28 -11.73 -19.10
C ALA A 157 -11.38 -10.90 -18.43
N LEU A 158 -11.03 -10.11 -17.41
CA LEU A 158 -11.96 -9.15 -16.79
C LEU A 158 -12.33 -8.04 -17.77
N HIS A 159 -11.35 -7.46 -18.47
CA HIS A 159 -11.57 -6.41 -19.47
C HIS A 159 -12.42 -6.88 -20.66
N GLU A 160 -12.25 -8.13 -21.10
CA GLU A 160 -13.06 -8.73 -22.15
C GLU A 160 -14.56 -8.75 -21.78
N LYS A 161 -14.87 -8.99 -20.51
CA LYS A 161 -16.23 -8.90 -19.96
C LYS A 161 -16.67 -7.47 -19.66
N GLY A 162 -15.78 -6.50 -19.81
CA GLY A 162 -16.02 -5.09 -19.50
C GLY A 162 -16.04 -4.79 -18.00
N HIS A 163 -15.44 -5.66 -17.18
CA HIS A 163 -15.20 -5.40 -15.76
C HIS A 163 -13.84 -4.75 -15.58
N TYR A 164 -13.76 -3.77 -14.66
CA TYR A 164 -12.51 -3.04 -14.35
C TYR A 164 -12.25 -3.09 -12.85
N ILE A 165 -11.01 -3.34 -12.46
CA ILE A 165 -10.62 -3.50 -11.06
C ILE A 165 -10.62 -2.14 -10.35
N VAL A 166 -10.13 -1.09 -11.04
CA VAL A 166 -9.94 0.29 -10.60
C VAL A 166 -8.93 0.40 -9.43
N ASP A 167 -9.13 -0.32 -8.32
CA ASP A 167 -8.19 -0.40 -7.20
C ASP A 167 -7.21 -1.59 -7.34
N LEU A 168 -6.64 -1.73 -8.54
CA LEU A 168 -5.63 -2.75 -8.81
C LEU A 168 -4.33 -2.39 -8.07
N LYS A 169 -4.04 -3.14 -7.02
CA LYS A 169 -2.83 -2.99 -6.20
C LYS A 169 -2.29 -4.34 -5.74
N PRO A 170 -0.99 -4.45 -5.46
CA PRO A 170 -0.36 -5.73 -5.10
C PRO A 170 -0.92 -6.39 -3.85
N SER A 171 -1.47 -5.62 -2.90
CA SER A 171 -2.06 -6.16 -1.66
C SER A 171 -3.38 -6.92 -1.89
N ASN A 172 -4.10 -6.63 -2.99
CA ASN A 172 -5.33 -7.31 -3.38
C ASN A 172 -5.07 -8.51 -4.31
N VAL A 173 -3.80 -8.76 -4.64
CA VAL A 173 -3.36 -9.82 -5.55
C VAL A 173 -2.46 -10.78 -4.79
N TYR A 174 -2.79 -12.05 -4.82
CA TYR A 174 -2.00 -13.12 -4.21
C TYR A 174 -1.42 -14.04 -5.27
N VAL A 175 -0.24 -14.58 -5.00
CA VAL A 175 0.47 -15.51 -5.89
C VAL A 175 0.62 -16.84 -5.17
N TYR A 176 0.15 -17.92 -5.78
CA TYR A 176 0.37 -19.28 -5.29
C TYR A 176 1.86 -19.65 -5.42
N LYS A 177 2.46 -20.04 -4.29
CA LYS A 177 3.93 -20.19 -4.16
C LYS A 177 4.54 -21.25 -5.08
N GLN A 178 3.77 -22.26 -5.49
CA GLN A 178 4.25 -23.36 -6.32
C GLN A 178 3.97 -23.13 -7.82
N SER A 179 2.76 -22.68 -8.16
CA SER A 179 2.29 -22.56 -9.55
C SER A 179 2.48 -21.17 -10.16
N MET A 180 2.77 -20.14 -9.35
CA MET A 180 2.76 -18.73 -9.76
C MET A 180 1.41 -18.26 -10.33
N LEU A 181 0.33 -19.02 -10.14
CA LEU A 181 -1.02 -18.58 -10.47
C LEU A 181 -1.45 -17.44 -9.54
N ILE A 182 -2.37 -16.62 -10.05
CA ILE A 182 -2.85 -15.43 -9.36
C ILE A 182 -4.20 -15.70 -8.71
N ALA A 183 -4.41 -15.16 -7.52
CA ALA A 183 -5.71 -15.05 -6.88
C ALA A 183 -6.02 -13.57 -6.60
N ILE A 184 -7.13 -13.06 -7.13
CA ILE A 184 -7.57 -11.68 -6.93
C ILE A 184 -8.68 -11.64 -5.89
N LEU A 185 -8.56 -10.73 -4.91
CA LEU A 185 -9.50 -10.51 -3.80
C LEU A 185 -10.30 -9.22 -4.01
N ASP A 186 -11.29 -8.99 -3.14
CA ASP A 186 -12.10 -7.77 -3.04
C ASP A 186 -12.80 -7.36 -4.33
N CYS A 187 -13.37 -8.34 -5.05
CA CYS A 187 -14.02 -8.13 -6.35
C CYS A 187 -15.31 -7.30 -6.27
N ASP A 188 -15.95 -7.18 -5.11
CA ASP A 188 -17.09 -6.30 -4.89
C ASP A 188 -16.74 -4.81 -5.04
N GLY A 189 -15.46 -4.45 -4.88
CA GLY A 189 -14.94 -3.11 -5.16
C GLY A 189 -14.82 -2.75 -6.65
N PHE A 190 -14.94 -3.71 -7.57
CA PHE A 190 -14.71 -3.50 -9.01
C PHE A 190 -15.80 -2.63 -9.66
N SER A 191 -15.46 -2.02 -10.79
CA SER A 191 -16.41 -1.41 -11.71
C SER A 191 -17.00 -2.50 -12.62
N ILE A 192 -18.26 -2.86 -12.40
CA ILE A 192 -18.92 -4.02 -13.00
C ILE A 192 -19.85 -3.59 -14.15
N ARG A 193 -19.73 -4.25 -15.31
CA ARG A 193 -20.66 -4.12 -16.40
C ARG A 193 -21.95 -4.91 -16.09
N GLY A 194 -23.08 -4.24 -16.01
CA GLY A 194 -24.40 -4.85 -15.99
C GLY A 194 -25.11 -4.75 -17.34
N GLU A 195 -26.34 -5.29 -17.41
CA GLU A 195 -27.17 -5.24 -18.64
C GLU A 195 -27.59 -3.80 -18.98
N ASN A 196 -28.00 -3.01 -17.97
CA ASN A 196 -28.56 -1.67 -18.13
C ASN A 196 -27.56 -0.55 -17.84
N GLY A 197 -26.29 -0.85 -17.65
CA GLY A 197 -25.28 0.15 -17.31
C GLY A 197 -24.10 -0.41 -16.52
N ARG A 198 -23.42 0.47 -15.83
CA ARG A 198 -22.22 0.14 -15.05
C ARG A 198 -22.44 0.42 -13.58
N TYR A 199 -22.06 -0.53 -12.74
CA TYR A 199 -21.94 -0.37 -11.30
C TYR A 199 -20.49 0.07 -11.00
N PRO A 200 -20.28 1.31 -10.54
CA PRO A 200 -18.93 1.87 -10.44
C PRO A 200 -18.12 1.26 -9.30
N ALA A 201 -16.78 1.47 -9.34
CA ALA A 201 -15.90 1.27 -8.22
C ALA A 201 -16.08 2.39 -7.17
N GLU A 202 -15.82 2.07 -5.90
CA GLU A 202 -15.99 3.02 -4.80
C GLU A 202 -14.65 3.58 -4.30
N PHE A 203 -13.54 2.88 -4.55
CA PHE A 203 -12.23 3.20 -4.03
C PHE A 203 -11.14 3.05 -5.10
N VAL A 204 -10.08 3.84 -4.94
CA VAL A 204 -8.84 3.73 -5.70
C VAL A 204 -7.66 4.14 -4.81
N SER A 205 -6.55 3.44 -4.91
CA SER A 205 -5.34 3.71 -4.13
C SER A 205 -4.46 4.75 -4.82
N GLU A 206 -4.10 5.81 -4.12
CA GLU A 206 -3.42 7.01 -4.66
C GLU A 206 -2.11 6.72 -5.42
N GLU A 207 -1.32 5.73 -4.97
CA GLU A 207 -0.05 5.36 -5.62
C GLU A 207 -0.22 4.73 -7.01
N TYR A 208 -1.45 4.33 -7.37
CA TYR A 208 -1.77 3.64 -8.62
C TYR A 208 -2.71 4.44 -9.52
N ILE A 209 -3.07 5.67 -9.15
CA ILE A 209 -3.94 6.53 -9.96
C ILE A 209 -3.18 7.02 -11.18
N TYR A 210 -3.76 6.83 -12.38
CA TYR A 210 -3.18 7.36 -13.60
C TYR A 210 -3.23 8.91 -13.63
N PRO A 211 -2.29 9.56 -14.32
CA PRO A 211 -2.15 11.03 -14.25
C PRO A 211 -3.43 11.80 -14.55
N GLU A 212 -4.14 11.38 -15.60
CA GLU A 212 -5.37 12.04 -16.07
C GLU A 212 -6.55 11.77 -15.11
N GLY A 213 -6.50 10.67 -14.33
CA GLY A 213 -7.50 10.28 -13.36
C GLY A 213 -7.42 11.01 -12.01
N MET A 214 -6.30 11.69 -11.72
CA MET A 214 -6.12 12.35 -10.42
C MET A 214 -7.14 13.46 -10.11
N LYS A 215 -7.85 13.94 -11.12
CA LYS A 215 -8.93 14.94 -10.99
C LYS A 215 -10.32 14.33 -11.14
N GLN A 216 -10.42 13.03 -11.29
CA GLN A 216 -11.66 12.31 -11.46
C GLN A 216 -12.07 11.61 -10.17
N ASN A 217 -13.36 11.39 -9.99
CA ASN A 217 -13.87 10.49 -8.97
C ASN A 217 -13.63 9.03 -9.40
N CYS A 218 -13.45 8.12 -8.45
CA CYS A 218 -13.19 6.71 -8.74
C CYS A 218 -14.34 6.03 -9.50
N ASP A 219 -15.57 6.52 -9.38
CA ASP A 219 -16.75 6.06 -10.11
C ASP A 219 -16.67 6.30 -11.63
N GLN A 220 -15.84 7.25 -12.06
CA GLN A 220 -15.58 7.59 -13.47
C GLN A 220 -14.39 6.80 -14.05
N MET A 221 -13.64 6.10 -13.19
CA MET A 221 -12.47 5.35 -13.60
C MET A 221 -12.85 3.98 -14.18
N GLY A 222 -12.02 3.49 -15.09
CA GLY A 222 -12.26 2.24 -15.79
C GLY A 222 -10.97 1.61 -16.33
N GLU A 223 -11.02 1.13 -17.57
CA GLU A 223 -9.93 0.39 -18.20
C GLU A 223 -8.58 1.13 -18.22
N GLU A 224 -8.59 2.46 -18.45
CA GLU A 224 -7.35 3.25 -18.46
C GLU A 224 -6.66 3.30 -17.10
N GLN A 225 -7.44 3.29 -16.01
CA GLN A 225 -6.92 3.16 -14.65
C GLN A 225 -6.22 1.81 -14.45
N ASP A 226 -6.87 0.73 -14.86
CA ASP A 226 -6.28 -0.62 -14.75
C ASP A 226 -5.02 -0.77 -15.60
N LYS A 227 -5.01 -0.24 -16.84
CA LYS A 227 -3.84 -0.24 -17.72
C LYS A 227 -2.62 0.43 -17.08
N PHE A 228 -2.83 1.56 -16.42
CA PHE A 228 -1.76 2.26 -15.72
C PHE A 228 -1.30 1.49 -14.48
N ALA A 229 -2.22 1.09 -13.61
CA ALA A 229 -1.91 0.36 -12.39
C ALA A 229 -1.21 -0.99 -12.71
N LEU A 230 -1.70 -1.72 -13.71
CA LEU A 230 -1.06 -2.95 -14.18
C LEU A 230 0.38 -2.69 -14.62
N ALA A 231 0.62 -1.66 -15.45
CA ALA A 231 1.97 -1.33 -15.90
C ALA A 231 2.92 -0.97 -14.75
N VAL A 232 2.44 -0.24 -13.72
CA VAL A 232 3.21 0.04 -12.50
C VAL A 232 3.58 -1.25 -11.76
N ILE A 233 2.63 -2.17 -11.61
CA ILE A 233 2.86 -3.47 -10.98
C ILE A 233 3.86 -4.31 -11.76
N LEU A 234 3.71 -4.40 -13.08
CA LEU A 234 4.64 -5.12 -13.96
C LEU A 234 6.05 -4.53 -13.88
N PHE A 235 6.17 -3.21 -13.92
CA PHE A 235 7.46 -2.55 -13.76
C PHE A 235 8.12 -2.90 -12.43
N LYS A 236 7.39 -2.83 -11.32
CA LYS A 236 7.88 -3.20 -9.99
C LYS A 236 8.31 -4.67 -9.92
N LEU A 237 7.55 -5.59 -10.46
CA LEU A 237 7.90 -7.02 -10.49
C LEU A 237 9.19 -7.28 -11.28
N LEU A 238 9.31 -6.67 -12.46
CA LEU A 238 10.45 -6.88 -13.35
C LEU A 238 11.69 -6.12 -12.89
N ASN A 239 11.52 -4.96 -12.26
CA ASN A 239 12.60 -4.06 -11.84
C ASN A 239 12.81 -4.02 -10.32
N ASN A 240 12.80 -5.19 -9.66
CA ASN A 240 13.17 -5.36 -8.24
C ASN A 240 12.39 -4.49 -7.24
N GLY A 241 11.11 -4.26 -7.48
CA GLY A 241 10.22 -3.48 -6.60
C GLY A 241 10.34 -1.97 -6.78
N ILE A 242 11.16 -1.49 -7.71
CA ILE A 242 11.30 -0.05 -7.99
C ILE A 242 10.03 0.45 -8.68
N HIS A 243 9.48 1.55 -8.15
CA HIS A 243 8.35 2.22 -8.78
C HIS A 243 8.83 3.00 -10.03
N PRO A 244 8.12 3.01 -11.19
CA PRO A 244 8.57 3.67 -12.42
C PRO A 244 8.81 5.18 -12.26
N PHE A 245 8.11 5.82 -11.34
CA PHE A 245 8.28 7.23 -11.00
C PHE A 245 9.24 7.47 -9.81
N SER A 246 9.89 6.42 -9.28
CA SER A 246 10.95 6.57 -8.27
C SER A 246 12.21 7.13 -8.90
N GLY A 247 12.92 7.99 -8.15
CA GLY A 247 14.19 8.53 -8.55
C GLY A 247 14.64 9.66 -7.63
N VAL A 248 15.90 10.05 -7.74
CA VAL A 248 16.46 11.21 -7.05
C VAL A 248 16.84 12.28 -8.07
N PRO A 249 16.69 13.58 -7.75
CA PRO A 249 17.12 14.66 -8.65
C PRO A 249 18.61 14.54 -8.97
N ARG A 250 18.98 14.70 -10.25
CA ARG A 250 20.38 14.67 -10.69
C ARG A 250 21.10 15.99 -10.53
N LYS A 251 20.36 17.10 -10.48
CA LYS A 251 20.88 18.45 -10.44
C LYS A 251 20.27 19.25 -9.30
N GLN A 252 21.03 20.20 -8.76
CA GLN A 252 20.52 21.18 -7.81
C GLN A 252 19.43 22.04 -8.48
N GLY A 253 18.33 22.27 -7.78
CA GLY A 253 17.17 23.01 -8.31
C GLY A 253 16.07 22.15 -8.93
N VAL A 254 16.31 20.88 -9.22
CA VAL A 254 15.24 19.94 -9.59
C VAL A 254 14.47 19.57 -8.31
N PRO A 255 13.13 19.78 -8.26
CA PRO A 255 12.36 19.53 -7.04
C PRO A 255 12.34 18.03 -6.71
N ASN A 256 12.46 17.71 -5.41
CA ASN A 256 12.30 16.35 -4.93
C ASN A 256 10.81 16.06 -4.66
N LEU A 257 10.08 15.79 -5.71
CA LEU A 257 8.65 15.51 -5.69
C LEU A 257 8.35 14.12 -5.12
N THR A 258 7.20 13.97 -4.49
CA THR A 258 6.63 12.66 -4.11
C THR A 258 6.30 11.83 -5.36
N ILE A 259 6.04 10.54 -5.20
CA ILE A 259 5.64 9.67 -6.32
C ILE A 259 4.35 10.17 -6.95
N GLN A 260 3.35 10.56 -6.15
CA GLN A 260 2.07 11.08 -6.64
C GLN A 260 2.26 12.38 -7.46
N GLU A 261 3.06 13.33 -6.96
CA GLU A 261 3.36 14.56 -7.70
C GLU A 261 4.09 14.28 -9.01
N ARG A 262 4.99 13.29 -9.04
CA ARG A 262 5.67 12.86 -10.27
C ARG A 262 4.73 12.18 -11.26
N ILE A 263 3.80 11.34 -10.78
CA ILE A 263 2.76 10.75 -11.61
C ILE A 263 1.91 11.88 -12.21
N ALA A 264 1.41 12.82 -11.39
CA ALA A 264 0.61 13.95 -11.84
C ALA A 264 1.32 14.83 -12.88
N ALA A 265 2.62 14.98 -12.74
CA ALA A 265 3.48 15.76 -13.66
C ALA A 265 4.01 14.93 -14.85
N HIS A 266 3.66 13.64 -14.96
CA HIS A 266 4.18 12.71 -15.98
C HIS A 266 5.71 12.57 -15.95
N HIS A 267 6.34 12.67 -14.78
CA HIS A 267 7.79 12.58 -14.63
C HIS A 267 8.25 11.10 -14.53
N TYR A 268 8.00 10.32 -15.58
CA TYR A 268 8.53 8.96 -15.71
C TYR A 268 10.06 8.99 -15.76
N ALA A 269 10.72 8.42 -14.74
CA ALA A 269 12.16 8.59 -14.51
C ALA A 269 13.06 7.87 -15.55
N TYR A 270 12.51 6.99 -16.36
CA TYR A 270 13.22 6.20 -17.38
C TYR A 270 12.92 6.63 -18.82
N GLY A 271 11.96 7.52 -19.01
CA GLY A 271 11.59 8.10 -20.30
C GLY A 271 12.25 9.48 -20.49
N SER A 272 11.46 10.43 -20.97
CA SER A 272 11.90 11.82 -21.28
C SER A 272 12.52 12.58 -20.10
N TRP A 273 12.24 12.14 -18.86
CA TRP A 273 12.72 12.76 -17.62
C TRP A 273 13.95 12.08 -17.02
N ALA A 274 14.51 11.07 -17.70
CA ALA A 274 15.67 10.32 -17.22
C ALA A 274 16.89 11.22 -16.94
N ASP A 275 17.05 12.31 -17.65
CA ASP A 275 18.15 13.30 -17.45
C ASP A 275 17.96 14.15 -16.19
N LEU A 276 16.74 14.32 -15.71
CA LEU A 276 16.41 15.07 -14.50
C LEU A 276 16.47 14.22 -13.24
N TYR A 277 16.09 12.94 -13.36
CA TYR A 277 16.02 12.01 -12.24
C TYR A 277 16.92 10.81 -12.49
N GLN A 278 17.61 10.37 -11.46
CA GLN A 278 18.37 9.13 -11.45
C GLN A 278 17.56 8.02 -10.82
N ALA A 279 17.46 6.87 -11.48
CA ALA A 279 16.86 5.67 -10.90
C ALA A 279 17.56 5.29 -9.58
N PRO A 280 16.85 4.71 -8.60
CA PRO A 280 17.45 4.22 -7.38
C PRO A 280 18.51 3.17 -7.70
N HIS A 281 19.74 3.54 -7.41
CA HIS A 281 20.92 2.71 -7.67
C HIS A 281 21.34 1.97 -6.39
N PRO A 282 21.83 0.73 -6.47
CA PRO A 282 22.17 -0.05 -7.69
C PRO A 282 21.09 -1.03 -8.18
N TYR A 283 19.85 -0.87 -7.76
CA TYR A 283 18.82 -1.91 -7.83
C TYR A 283 18.08 -2.02 -9.17
N SER A 284 18.15 -1.00 -10.04
CA SER A 284 17.48 -1.01 -11.32
C SER A 284 18.20 -1.88 -12.35
N ILE A 285 17.43 -2.73 -13.06
CA ILE A 285 17.88 -3.51 -14.21
C ILE A 285 17.18 -3.07 -15.51
N HIS A 286 16.54 -1.91 -15.51
CA HIS A 286 15.78 -1.38 -16.64
C HIS A 286 16.58 -1.38 -17.95
N ASP A 287 17.86 -1.00 -17.93
CA ASP A 287 18.71 -0.94 -19.13
C ASP A 287 18.98 -2.32 -19.78
N TYR A 288 18.64 -3.39 -19.06
CA TYR A 288 18.77 -4.78 -19.51
C TYR A 288 17.45 -5.39 -19.98
N PHE A 289 16.37 -4.63 -19.99
CA PHE A 289 15.10 -5.07 -20.58
C PHE A 289 15.21 -5.19 -22.09
N ALA A 290 14.38 -6.07 -22.68
CA ALA A 290 14.22 -6.15 -24.12
C ALA A 290 13.64 -4.84 -24.67
N LYS A 291 14.00 -4.50 -25.90
CA LYS A 291 13.55 -3.26 -26.53
C LYS A 291 12.02 -3.12 -26.53
N ASP A 292 11.33 -4.20 -26.88
CA ASP A 292 9.86 -4.23 -26.89
C ASP A 292 9.26 -4.02 -25.50
N THR A 293 9.94 -4.50 -24.44
CA THR A 293 9.54 -4.25 -23.05
C THR A 293 9.67 -2.77 -22.69
N LEU A 294 10.77 -2.13 -23.11
CA LEU A 294 10.99 -0.68 -22.90
C LEU A 294 9.92 0.14 -23.63
N GLU A 295 9.60 -0.21 -24.89
CA GLU A 295 8.56 0.47 -25.69
C GLU A 295 7.17 0.36 -25.03
N LEU A 296 6.84 -0.80 -24.46
CA LEU A 296 5.57 -0.95 -23.73
C LEU A 296 5.52 -0.11 -22.46
N PHE A 297 6.62 -0.01 -21.70
CA PHE A 297 6.69 0.88 -20.53
C PHE A 297 6.64 2.35 -20.94
N ASP A 298 7.30 2.75 -22.01
CA ASP A 298 7.20 4.13 -22.53
C ASP A 298 5.75 4.44 -22.93
N ARG A 299 5.07 3.55 -23.63
CA ARG A 299 3.64 3.71 -23.95
C ARG A 299 2.77 3.82 -22.70
N ALA A 300 3.12 3.11 -21.62
CA ALA A 300 2.35 3.14 -20.39
C ALA A 300 2.49 4.47 -19.62
N PHE A 301 3.69 5.09 -19.63
CA PHE A 301 4.04 6.16 -18.70
C PHE A 301 4.36 7.51 -19.35
N VAL A 302 4.73 7.54 -20.62
CA VAL A 302 5.00 8.79 -21.34
C VAL A 302 3.69 9.48 -21.73
N LYS A 303 3.60 10.77 -21.47
CA LYS A 303 2.41 11.59 -21.76
C LYS A 303 2.01 11.50 -23.25
N GLY A 304 0.72 11.32 -23.49
CA GLY A 304 0.14 11.31 -24.83
C GLY A 304 0.29 10.00 -25.62
N MET A 305 0.93 8.99 -25.04
CA MET A 305 1.00 7.67 -25.64
C MET A 305 -0.21 6.80 -25.27
N LYS A 306 -0.62 5.91 -26.16
CA LYS A 306 -1.70 4.94 -25.89
C LYS A 306 -1.18 3.81 -25.01
N ARG A 307 -1.72 3.68 -23.80
CA ARG A 307 -1.34 2.63 -22.87
C ARG A 307 -1.58 1.22 -23.43
N PRO A 308 -0.65 0.28 -23.20
CA PRO A 308 -0.85 -1.11 -23.59
C PRO A 308 -2.02 -1.72 -22.81
N SER A 309 -2.83 -2.52 -23.50
CA SER A 309 -3.86 -3.34 -22.86
C SER A 309 -3.25 -4.50 -22.08
N ALA A 310 -4.03 -5.09 -21.17
CA ALA A 310 -3.63 -6.30 -20.46
C ALA A 310 -3.33 -7.48 -21.42
N ALA A 311 -4.09 -7.60 -22.52
CA ALA A 311 -3.85 -8.61 -23.54
C ALA A 311 -2.55 -8.35 -24.35
N GLU A 312 -2.14 -7.09 -24.58
CA GLU A 312 -0.84 -6.77 -25.17
C GLU A 312 0.32 -7.17 -24.26
N TRP A 313 0.20 -6.85 -22.95
CA TRP A 313 1.17 -7.28 -21.94
C TRP A 313 1.24 -8.81 -21.82
N GLU A 314 0.09 -9.48 -21.78
CA GLU A 314 0.00 -10.94 -21.72
C GLU A 314 0.75 -11.60 -22.88
N ARG A 315 0.50 -11.17 -24.12
CA ARG A 315 1.19 -11.67 -25.31
C ARG A 315 2.69 -11.41 -25.26
N HIS A 316 3.10 -10.22 -24.83
CA HIS A 316 4.50 -9.85 -24.70
C HIS A 316 5.23 -10.71 -23.64
N LEU A 317 4.65 -10.88 -22.46
CA LEU A 317 5.24 -11.66 -21.38
C LEU A 317 5.31 -13.16 -21.72
N ARG A 318 4.32 -13.69 -22.43
CA ARG A 318 4.37 -15.06 -22.99
C ARG A 318 5.60 -15.23 -23.89
N ASN A 319 5.82 -14.28 -24.82
CA ASN A 319 6.98 -14.30 -25.69
C ASN A 319 8.30 -14.19 -24.92
N LEU A 320 8.37 -13.32 -23.91
CA LEU A 320 9.55 -13.24 -23.04
C LEU A 320 9.85 -14.55 -22.33
N LEU A 321 8.83 -15.22 -21.76
CA LEU A 321 8.98 -16.50 -21.06
C LEU A 321 9.50 -17.59 -22.01
N GLN A 322 9.02 -17.64 -23.26
CA GLN A 322 9.48 -18.60 -24.27
C GLN A 322 10.93 -18.37 -24.71
N ASN A 323 11.41 -17.13 -24.64
CA ASN A 323 12.76 -16.73 -25.08
C ASN A 323 13.72 -16.46 -23.93
N LEU A 324 13.34 -16.80 -22.70
CA LEU A 324 14.11 -16.57 -21.51
C LEU A 324 15.39 -17.44 -21.49
N ARG A 325 16.52 -16.83 -21.17
CA ARG A 325 17.82 -17.51 -21.09
C ARG A 325 18.25 -17.66 -19.65
N PRO A 326 18.57 -18.87 -19.16
CA PRO A 326 19.08 -19.06 -17.81
C PRO A 326 20.48 -18.44 -17.67
N CYS A 327 20.77 -17.86 -16.51
CA CYS A 327 22.06 -17.29 -16.22
C CYS A 327 23.04 -18.40 -15.81
N LYS A 328 24.24 -18.39 -16.43
CA LYS A 328 25.30 -19.37 -16.10
C LYS A 328 25.93 -19.17 -14.72
N LYS A 329 25.82 -17.94 -14.15
CA LYS A 329 26.47 -17.59 -12.86
C LYS A 329 25.54 -17.86 -11.66
N ASN A 330 24.22 -17.72 -11.83
CA ASN A 330 23.25 -17.85 -10.74
C ASN A 330 21.95 -18.48 -11.30
N PRO A 331 21.50 -19.64 -10.79
CA PRO A 331 20.34 -20.37 -11.27
C PRO A 331 19.01 -19.62 -11.03
N ASP A 332 18.97 -18.66 -10.10
CA ASP A 332 17.77 -17.84 -9.85
C ASP A 332 17.65 -16.68 -10.83
N HIS A 333 18.68 -16.41 -11.62
CA HIS A 333 18.69 -15.34 -12.60
C HIS A 333 18.35 -15.84 -14.00
N ALA A 334 17.69 -14.97 -14.74
CA ALA A 334 17.45 -15.16 -16.16
C ALA A 334 17.49 -13.81 -16.88
N TYR A 335 17.67 -13.83 -18.19
CA TYR A 335 17.77 -12.65 -19.04
C TYR A 335 17.28 -12.95 -20.46
N PHE A 336 16.95 -11.91 -21.23
CA PHE A 336 16.40 -12.03 -22.58
C PHE A 336 17.07 -11.11 -23.60
N THR A 337 18.19 -10.47 -23.26
CA THR A 337 18.92 -9.57 -24.17
C THR A 337 20.36 -10.03 -24.37
N SER A 338 20.99 -9.58 -25.47
CA SER A 338 22.41 -9.78 -25.72
C SER A 338 23.34 -9.03 -24.75
N LYS A 339 22.79 -8.06 -23.99
CA LYS A 339 23.53 -7.32 -22.95
C LYS A 339 23.92 -8.19 -21.73
N GLY A 340 23.41 -9.43 -21.65
CA GLY A 340 23.69 -10.35 -20.58
C GLY A 340 22.73 -10.21 -19.39
N CYS A 341 23.15 -10.77 -18.25
CA CYS A 341 22.32 -10.83 -17.04
C CYS A 341 22.42 -9.54 -16.21
N GLY A 342 21.39 -8.68 -16.30
CA GLY A 342 21.31 -7.44 -15.52
C GLY A 342 21.28 -7.67 -14.00
N LEU A 343 20.71 -8.78 -13.53
CA LEU A 343 20.69 -9.12 -12.10
C LEU A 343 22.10 -9.41 -11.55
N CYS A 344 22.95 -10.13 -12.29
CA CYS A 344 24.34 -10.34 -11.89
C CYS A 344 25.11 -9.03 -11.80
N LEU A 345 24.95 -8.16 -12.79
CA LEU A 345 25.64 -6.86 -12.82
C LEU A 345 25.17 -5.94 -11.68
N MET A 346 23.86 -5.95 -11.40
CA MET A 346 23.30 -5.24 -10.24
C MET A 346 23.90 -5.76 -8.91
N GLU A 347 23.99 -7.07 -8.73
CA GLU A 347 24.58 -7.67 -7.52
C GLU A 347 26.07 -7.38 -7.37
N GLU A 348 26.83 -7.43 -8.45
CA GLU A 348 28.27 -7.08 -8.47
C GLU A 348 28.46 -5.61 -8.07
N LYS A 349 27.65 -4.71 -8.63
CA LYS A 349 27.68 -3.28 -8.32
C LYS A 349 27.28 -3.01 -6.86
N PHE A 350 26.24 -3.65 -6.36
CA PHE A 350 25.86 -3.55 -4.95
C PHE A 350 27.01 -3.99 -4.01
N LYS A 351 27.68 -5.10 -4.34
CA LYS A 351 28.83 -5.57 -3.56
C LYS A 351 29.99 -4.58 -3.60
N SER A 352 30.25 -3.96 -4.75
CA SER A 352 31.28 -2.91 -4.90
C SER A 352 30.95 -1.69 -4.04
N ASP A 353 29.72 -1.15 -4.17
CA ASP A 353 29.28 0.02 -3.40
C ASP A 353 29.35 -0.23 -1.89
N MET A 354 28.99 -1.45 -1.45
CA MET A 354 29.10 -1.83 -0.03
C MET A 354 30.54 -1.93 0.47
N ARG A 355 31.48 -2.42 -0.37
CA ARG A 355 32.90 -2.44 -0.04
C ARG A 355 33.45 -1.02 0.06
N GLU A 356 33.11 -0.16 -0.89
CA GLU A 356 33.54 1.25 -0.88
C GLU A 356 33.00 1.99 0.36
N ARG A 357 31.73 1.79 0.72
CA ARG A 357 31.16 2.35 1.95
C ARG A 357 31.85 1.86 3.21
N ARG A 358 32.21 0.57 3.28
CA ARG A 358 32.98 0.02 4.41
C ARG A 358 34.36 0.65 4.48
N ALA A 359 35.08 0.71 3.34
CA ALA A 359 36.39 1.35 3.28
C ALA A 359 36.35 2.83 3.69
N GLN A 360 35.27 3.57 3.30
CA GLN A 360 35.08 4.94 3.73
C GLN A 360 34.75 5.09 5.22
N LEU A 361 34.10 4.09 5.85
CA LEU A 361 33.84 4.07 7.28
C LEU A 361 35.09 3.69 8.09
N GLU A 362 35.95 2.89 7.51
CA GLU A 362 37.22 2.43 8.10
C GLU A 362 38.35 3.46 7.93
N THR A 363 38.27 4.37 6.94
CA THR A 363 39.17 5.52 6.85
C THR A 363 38.78 6.58 7.88
N PRO A 364 39.72 7.02 8.76
CA PRO A 364 39.42 8.05 9.75
C PRO A 364 38.97 9.34 9.05
N LYS A 365 37.73 9.70 9.22
CA LYS A 365 37.02 10.77 8.49
C LYS A 365 37.44 12.20 8.83
N THR A 366 38.33 12.43 9.80
CA THR A 366 38.80 13.78 10.15
C THR A 366 40.10 13.72 10.96
N ALA A 367 40.87 14.83 10.98
CA ALA A 367 41.94 15.09 11.92
C ALA A 367 41.61 14.66 13.38
N ARG A 368 40.33 14.73 13.74
CA ARG A 368 39.76 14.28 15.02
C ARG A 368 39.81 12.75 15.23
N GLY A 369 39.71 11.95 14.15
CA GLY A 369 39.90 10.48 14.21
C GLY A 369 41.33 10.10 14.49
N LEU A 370 42.29 10.79 13.87
CA LEU A 370 43.73 10.64 14.14
C LEU A 370 44.13 11.14 15.53
N GLU A 371 43.48 12.21 16.04
CA GLU A 371 43.65 12.67 17.43
C GLU A 371 43.17 11.64 18.46
N ILE A 372 42.08 10.91 18.18
CA ILE A 372 41.56 9.86 19.08
C ILE A 372 42.45 8.62 19.07
N GLU A 373 43.03 8.24 17.92
CA GLU A 373 43.90 7.08 17.80
C GLU A 373 45.28 7.29 18.47
N ASN A 374 45.73 8.55 18.59
CA ASN A 374 46.92 8.96 19.28
C ASN A 374 46.72 9.45 20.72
N MET A 375 45.50 9.34 21.24
CA MET A 375 45.19 9.71 22.62
C MET A 375 45.68 8.68 23.63
N THR A 376 46.40 9.16 24.64
CA THR A 376 46.74 8.31 25.80
C THR A 376 45.47 7.88 26.53
N PRO A 377 45.47 6.70 27.21
CA PRO A 377 44.31 6.20 27.94
C PRO A 377 43.71 7.23 28.92
N GLU A 378 44.54 8.05 29.57
CA GLU A 378 44.11 9.12 30.45
C GLU A 378 43.35 10.26 29.75
N LYS A 379 43.78 10.65 28.56
CA LYS A 379 43.06 11.66 27.76
C LYS A 379 41.74 11.12 27.23
N MET A 380 41.66 9.82 26.86
CA MET A 380 40.43 9.16 26.45
C MET A 380 39.39 9.13 27.59
N GLU A 381 39.85 8.86 28.82
CA GLU A 381 38.97 8.82 30.00
C GLU A 381 38.50 10.24 30.36
N ALA A 382 39.37 11.24 30.27
CA ALA A 382 38.99 12.65 30.49
C ALA A 382 37.99 13.14 29.43
N GLU A 383 38.11 12.76 28.17
CA GLU A 383 37.14 13.12 27.11
C GLU A 383 35.81 12.40 27.30
N LYS A 384 35.82 11.15 27.76
CA LYS A 384 34.64 10.38 28.14
C LYS A 384 33.87 11.03 29.27
N GLN A 385 34.61 11.46 30.34
CA GLN A 385 34.03 12.18 31.47
C GLN A 385 33.46 13.54 31.04
N LEU A 386 34.15 14.27 30.19
CA LEU A 386 33.66 15.56 29.65
C LEU A 386 32.40 15.38 28.78
N ARG A 387 32.34 14.31 27.95
CA ARG A 387 31.12 13.97 27.19
C ARG A 387 29.98 13.60 28.11
N HIS A 388 30.26 12.82 29.17
CA HIS A 388 29.25 12.44 30.16
C HIS A 388 28.72 13.67 30.91
N GLN A 389 29.57 14.58 31.33
CA GLN A 389 29.18 15.86 31.97
C GLN A 389 28.36 16.74 31.01
N LYS A 390 28.73 16.84 29.71
CA LYS A 390 27.96 17.56 28.70
C LYS A 390 26.60 16.94 28.49
N LEU A 391 26.50 15.59 28.50
CA LEU A 391 25.22 14.88 28.39
C LEU A 391 24.33 15.11 29.60
N ILE A 392 24.89 15.08 30.83
CA ILE A 392 24.16 15.38 32.07
C ILE A 392 23.65 16.83 32.04
N ARG A 393 24.50 17.80 31.65
CA ARG A 393 24.07 19.21 31.53
C ARG A 393 22.96 19.37 30.47
N ALA A 394 23.07 18.71 29.32
CA ALA A 394 22.03 18.72 28.29
C ALA A 394 20.72 18.14 28.81
N ASN A 395 20.79 17.03 29.57
CA ASN A 395 19.60 16.42 30.19
C ASN A 395 18.96 17.32 31.24
N HIS A 396 19.77 18.02 32.09
CA HIS A 396 19.24 18.98 33.05
C HIS A 396 18.57 20.20 32.37
N ILE A 397 19.15 20.73 31.29
CA ILE A 397 18.57 21.82 30.52
C ILE A 397 17.25 21.37 29.90
N THR A 398 17.19 20.14 29.42
CA THR A 398 15.98 19.57 28.79
C THR A 398 14.90 19.33 29.85
N ALA A 399 15.27 18.78 31.04
CA ALA A 399 14.33 18.58 32.14
C ALA A 399 13.76 19.92 32.64
N ALA A 400 14.60 20.96 32.76
CA ALA A 400 14.16 22.31 33.10
C ALA A 400 13.21 22.91 32.05
N ALA A 401 13.51 22.71 30.75
CA ALA A 401 12.66 23.16 29.66
C ALA A 401 11.29 22.47 29.67
N VAL A 402 11.26 21.16 29.92
CA VAL A 402 10.02 20.39 30.08
C VAL A 402 9.24 20.83 31.30
N ALA A 403 9.89 21.08 32.43
CA ALA A 403 9.24 21.59 33.63
C ALA A 403 8.62 22.99 33.43
N VAL A 404 9.35 23.91 32.81
CA VAL A 404 8.84 25.24 32.42
C VAL A 404 7.65 25.11 31.46
N TYR A 405 7.71 24.18 30.52
CA TYR A 405 6.62 23.92 29.60
C TYR A 405 5.37 23.39 30.29
N LEU A 406 5.51 22.44 31.23
CA LEU A 406 4.39 21.89 31.99
C LEU A 406 3.76 22.97 32.93
N VAL A 407 4.59 23.83 33.53
CA VAL A 407 4.10 24.97 34.33
C VAL A 407 3.37 25.99 33.46
N PHE A 408 3.92 26.31 32.31
CA PHE A 408 3.29 27.23 31.33
C PHE A 408 1.95 26.67 30.81
N PHE A 409 1.88 25.37 30.55
CA PHE A 409 0.64 24.69 30.15
C PHE A 409 -0.38 24.61 31.29
N GLY A 410 0.07 24.37 32.51
CA GLY A 410 -0.78 24.46 33.72
C GLY A 410 -1.35 25.86 33.89
N MET A 411 -0.54 26.90 33.73
CA MET A 411 -1.00 28.31 33.77
C MET A 411 -1.98 28.62 32.63
N LEU A 412 -1.70 28.15 31.38
CA LEU A 412 -2.61 28.30 30.26
C LEU A 412 -3.96 27.61 30.53
N HIS A 413 -3.95 26.43 31.10
CA HIS A 413 -5.17 25.72 31.50
C HIS A 413 -5.98 26.54 32.53
N PHE A 414 -5.32 27.12 33.54
CA PHE A 414 -5.95 28.01 34.53
C PHE A 414 -6.48 29.31 33.92
N MET A 415 -5.77 29.89 32.98
CA MET A 415 -6.19 31.11 32.29
C MET A 415 -7.31 30.84 31.24
N PHE A 416 -7.31 29.67 30.64
CA PHE A 416 -8.33 29.29 29.65
C PHE A 416 -9.69 28.96 30.27
N ALA A 417 -9.72 28.47 31.53
CA ALA A 417 -10.97 28.19 32.22
C ALA A 417 -11.92 29.41 32.31
N PRO A 418 -11.47 30.60 32.75
CA PRO A 418 -12.31 31.79 32.75
C PRO A 418 -12.56 32.41 31.37
N LEU A 419 -11.63 32.22 30.41
CA LEU A 419 -11.83 32.68 29.02
C LEU A 419 -12.81 31.77 28.28
N ALA A 420 -12.86 30.48 28.60
CA ALA A 420 -13.81 29.54 28.07
C ALA A 420 -15.24 29.85 28.57
N GLU A 421 -15.40 30.35 29.77
CA GLU A 421 -16.69 30.81 30.31
C GLU A 421 -17.25 32.04 29.56
N THR A 422 -16.37 32.95 29.10
CA THR A 422 -16.73 34.08 28.23
C THR A 422 -16.96 33.69 26.77
N LEU A 423 -16.31 32.65 26.28
CA LEU A 423 -16.45 32.12 24.94
C LEU A 423 -17.65 31.16 24.75
N THR A 424 -18.27 30.68 25.85
CA THR A 424 -19.51 29.87 25.79
C THR A 424 -20.67 30.59 25.09
N LYS A 425 -20.63 31.92 25.03
CA LYS A 425 -21.58 32.72 24.24
C LYS A 425 -21.32 32.75 22.74
N ALA A 426 -20.14 32.30 22.29
CA ALA A 426 -19.68 32.48 20.90
C ALA A 426 -19.83 31.24 20.00
N GLY A 427 -20.40 30.15 20.51
CA GLY A 427 -20.59 28.89 19.75
C GLY A 427 -19.33 28.04 19.59
N ILE A 428 -19.51 26.73 19.52
CA ILE A 428 -18.46 25.69 19.49
C ILE A 428 -17.50 25.91 18.30
N GLY A 429 -17.97 26.40 17.16
CA GLY A 429 -17.14 26.63 15.96
C GLY A 429 -16.04 27.68 16.18
N LEU A 430 -16.34 28.78 16.87
CA LEU A 430 -15.36 29.83 17.21
C LEU A 430 -14.33 29.35 18.24
N GLN A 431 -14.73 28.50 19.18
CA GLN A 431 -13.84 27.87 20.15
C GLN A 431 -12.85 26.92 19.45
N MET A 432 -13.29 26.13 18.48
CA MET A 432 -12.43 25.26 17.68
C MET A 432 -11.41 26.04 16.83
N ILE A 433 -11.84 27.14 16.22
CA ILE A 433 -10.92 28.04 15.48
C ILE A 433 -9.85 28.60 16.43
N GLY A 434 -10.22 28.99 17.64
CA GLY A 434 -9.28 29.46 18.66
C GLY A 434 -8.22 28.40 19.02
N ILE A 435 -8.64 27.15 19.21
CA ILE A 435 -7.73 26.02 19.50
C ILE A 435 -6.76 25.81 18.34
N ILE A 436 -7.22 25.82 17.09
CA ILE A 436 -6.38 25.65 15.90
C ILE A 436 -5.33 26.76 15.79
N LEU A 437 -5.70 28.01 16.07
CA LEU A 437 -4.77 29.15 16.04
C LEU A 437 -3.69 29.04 17.13
N ILE A 438 -4.06 28.63 18.33
CA ILE A 438 -3.12 28.42 19.44
C ILE A 438 -2.17 27.25 19.12
N MET A 439 -2.67 26.13 18.59
CA MET A 439 -1.84 25.01 18.17
C MET A 439 -0.87 25.39 17.06
N SER A 440 -1.32 26.17 16.08
CA SER A 440 -0.44 26.70 15.02
C SER A 440 0.67 27.59 15.60
N GLY A 441 0.37 28.42 16.61
CA GLY A 441 1.35 29.22 17.33
C GLY A 441 2.39 28.35 18.07
N ILE A 442 1.94 27.35 18.80
CA ILE A 442 2.77 26.38 19.51
C ILE A 442 3.70 25.67 18.54
N HIS A 443 3.16 25.16 17.43
CA HIS A 443 3.95 24.50 16.38
C HIS A 443 5.06 25.40 15.82
N LYS A 444 4.77 26.66 15.55
CA LYS A 444 5.77 27.65 15.10
C LYS A 444 6.88 27.88 16.15
N ILE A 445 6.52 27.94 17.41
CA ILE A 445 7.49 28.06 18.53
C ILE A 445 8.38 26.82 18.60
N PHE A 446 7.81 25.63 18.56
CA PHE A 446 8.58 24.39 18.54
C PHE A 446 9.52 24.31 17.35
N LYS A 447 9.07 24.64 16.15
CA LYS A 447 9.92 24.68 14.95
C LYS A 447 11.12 25.62 15.10
N LYS A 448 10.98 26.72 15.84
CA LYS A 448 12.06 27.68 16.11
C LYS A 448 13.04 27.19 17.19
N ILE A 449 12.56 26.44 18.17
CA ILE A 449 13.36 25.93 19.31
C ILE A 449 14.05 24.60 18.98
N ARG A 450 13.47 23.78 18.10
CA ARG A 450 13.91 22.43 17.71
C ARG A 450 15.43 22.33 17.40
N PRO A 451 16.07 23.23 16.63
CA PRO A 451 17.50 23.16 16.36
C PRO A 451 18.39 23.39 17.60
N LYS A 452 17.85 23.97 18.68
CA LYS A 452 18.60 24.39 19.87
C LYS A 452 18.53 23.37 21.00
N VAL A 453 17.60 22.39 20.94
CA VAL A 453 17.37 21.40 22.02
C VAL A 453 17.64 20.00 21.50
N PRO A 454 18.68 19.29 22.02
CA PRO A 454 19.09 17.97 21.51
C PRO A 454 17.99 16.90 21.55
N LEU A 455 17.08 16.96 22.54
CA LEU A 455 15.98 16.00 22.71
C LEU A 455 14.88 16.16 21.66
N PHE A 456 14.74 17.37 21.08
CA PHE A 456 13.77 17.66 20.01
C PHE A 456 14.31 17.34 18.61
N ARG A 457 15.49 16.72 18.53
CA ARG A 457 16.10 16.31 17.25
C ARG A 457 15.36 15.15 16.58
N TYR A 458 14.62 14.37 17.38
CA TYR A 458 13.75 13.30 16.92
C TYR A 458 12.30 13.80 16.91
N ASP A 459 11.58 13.59 15.83
CA ASP A 459 10.23 14.13 15.59
C ASP A 459 9.17 13.64 16.59
N LEU A 460 9.44 12.57 17.32
CA LEU A 460 8.47 11.90 18.18
C LEU A 460 8.10 12.71 19.43
N LEU A 461 9.05 13.35 20.12
CA LEU A 461 8.77 14.05 21.37
C LEU A 461 8.00 15.37 21.16
N PRO A 462 8.36 16.24 20.18
CA PRO A 462 7.55 17.40 19.85
C PRO A 462 6.12 17.02 19.44
N LEU A 463 5.96 15.95 18.65
CA LEU A 463 4.65 15.45 18.23
C LEU A 463 3.82 14.98 19.43
N LEU A 464 4.40 14.22 20.37
CA LEU A 464 3.71 13.75 21.57
C LEU A 464 3.27 14.92 22.46
N LEU A 465 4.08 15.97 22.56
CA LEU A 465 3.74 17.17 23.33
C LEU A 465 2.63 17.98 22.66
N GLU A 466 2.62 18.08 21.34
CA GLU A 466 1.54 18.72 20.57
C GLU A 466 0.23 17.94 20.72
N VAL A 467 0.26 16.61 20.62
CA VAL A 467 -0.91 15.73 20.81
C VAL A 467 -1.45 15.86 22.26
N TYR A 468 -0.57 15.83 23.25
CA TYR A 468 -0.97 16.02 24.65
C TYR A 468 -1.65 17.38 24.87
N ALA A 469 -1.09 18.45 24.32
CA ALA A 469 -1.66 19.79 24.39
C ALA A 469 -3.06 19.86 23.77
N PHE A 470 -3.23 19.22 22.59
CA PHE A 470 -4.50 19.12 21.89
C PHE A 470 -5.55 18.37 22.73
N ILE A 471 -5.18 17.23 23.31
CA ILE A 471 -6.07 16.44 24.18
C ILE A 471 -6.50 17.25 25.40
N CYS A 472 -5.58 17.96 26.06
CA CYS A 472 -5.91 18.79 27.20
C CYS A 472 -6.91 19.91 26.85
N MET A 473 -6.72 20.57 25.71
CA MET A 473 -7.65 21.59 25.21
C MET A 473 -9.01 21.03 24.85
N LEU A 474 -9.05 19.84 24.24
CA LEU A 474 -10.28 19.15 23.86
C LEU A 474 -11.09 18.73 25.11
N VAL A 475 -10.42 18.17 26.13
CA VAL A 475 -11.03 17.80 27.42
C VAL A 475 -11.61 19.04 28.13
N THR A 476 -10.90 20.17 28.10
CA THR A 476 -11.39 21.43 28.64
C THR A 476 -12.62 21.92 27.90
N LEU A 477 -12.63 21.86 26.58
CA LEU A 477 -13.77 22.23 25.72
C LEU A 477 -15.03 21.40 26.05
N ILE A 478 -14.84 20.08 26.22
CA ILE A 478 -15.93 19.13 26.55
C ILE A 478 -16.47 19.43 27.95
N ALA A 479 -15.58 19.63 28.94
CA ALA A 479 -15.96 19.91 30.30
C ALA A 479 -16.73 21.24 30.45
N VAL A 480 -16.30 22.28 29.74
CA VAL A 480 -16.91 23.61 29.79
C VAL A 480 -18.27 23.63 29.10
N ASN A 481 -18.42 22.93 27.98
CA ASN A 481 -19.68 22.90 27.21
C ASN A 481 -20.64 21.77 27.67
N ARG A 482 -20.28 20.97 28.69
CA ARG A 482 -21.06 19.80 29.16
C ARG A 482 -21.44 18.84 28.03
N LEU A 483 -20.55 18.66 27.05
CA LEU A 483 -20.76 17.75 25.92
C LEU A 483 -20.69 16.30 26.40
N PRO A 484 -21.55 15.38 25.93
CA PRO A 484 -21.46 13.98 26.30
C PRO A 484 -20.15 13.36 25.79
N LEU A 485 -19.54 12.51 26.63
CA LEU A 485 -18.25 11.85 26.35
C LEU A 485 -18.22 10.96 25.10
N GLU A 486 -19.40 10.65 24.56
CA GLU A 486 -19.56 9.86 23.32
C GLU A 486 -18.97 10.54 22.07
N ILE A 487 -18.74 11.85 22.11
CA ILE A 487 -18.09 12.60 21.01
C ILE A 487 -16.59 12.29 20.93
N LEU A 488 -15.96 11.81 22.00
CA LEU A 488 -14.56 11.37 22.00
C LEU A 488 -14.31 10.07 21.18
N ALA A 489 -15.35 9.29 20.90
CA ALA A 489 -15.27 8.07 20.07
C ALA A 489 -15.27 8.36 18.57
N LEU A 490 -15.43 9.61 18.14
CA LEU A 490 -15.49 10.05 16.74
C LEU A 490 -14.21 10.78 16.28
N ALA A 491 -13.17 10.87 17.11
CA ALA A 491 -11.87 11.36 16.64
C ALA A 491 -11.08 10.22 15.96
N PRO A 492 -10.46 10.49 14.79
CA PRO A 492 -9.84 9.49 13.92
C PRO A 492 -8.61 8.80 14.53
#